data_7a05c173af6820296f200f482f7c74db
#
_entry.id   7a05c173af6820296f200f482f7c74db
#
_cell.length_a   1.000
_cell.length_b   1.000
_cell.length_c   1.000
_cell.angle_alpha   90.00
_cell.angle_beta   90.00
_cell.angle_gamma   90.00
#
_symmetry.space_group_name_H-M   'P 1'
#
loop_
_entity.id
_entity.type
_entity.pdbx_description
1 polymer ?
#
loop_
_entity_poly.entity_id
_entity_poly.type
_entity_poly.pdbx_seq_one_letter_code
_entity_poly.pdbx_strand_id
1 'polypeptide(L)'
;MKILVIGYGELAEEFAKVRSDFDFVGIKRSGCSQLANVNMVNCDYSLGLPEQVTKDNYDWVIFFPKTSGKSSDDYKIGYLSQMTAINDHFLSAKKIFISSTRIYSGYSNIIVDESTPPKPSDEQGEIIELYESEALKHGNNYVLRLGGLITHKSNFVKLVLDNKLFLDNKYINGIFISDVINLMAKIMQEGIGQQLTNVIMPKYMKYSDFDSAFKGEPINAAVKSIHYNDAAKFKIKSIKEII
;
A
#
# COMPACT_ATOMS: atom_id res chain seq x y z
N MET A 1 9.85 -19.90 -2.26
CA MET A 1 8.49 -19.37 -2.41
C MET A 1 8.49 -18.51 -3.68
N LYS A 2 7.55 -18.76 -4.59
CA LYS A 2 7.46 -18.04 -5.87
C LYS A 2 6.37 -16.97 -5.81
N ILE A 3 6.74 -15.72 -6.07
CA ILE A 3 5.87 -14.56 -5.87
C ILE A 3 5.74 -13.77 -7.18
N LEU A 4 4.52 -13.56 -7.62
CA LEU A 4 4.22 -12.62 -8.69
C LEU A 4 3.98 -11.23 -8.11
N VAL A 5 4.63 -10.21 -8.65
CA VAL A 5 4.42 -8.82 -8.28
C VAL A 5 3.96 -8.01 -9.49
N ILE A 6 2.72 -7.58 -9.47
CA ILE A 6 2.11 -6.75 -10.52
C ILE A 6 2.19 -5.28 -10.07
N GLY A 7 2.83 -4.43 -10.87
CA GLY A 7 3.18 -3.06 -10.49
C GLY A 7 4.52 -2.96 -9.75
N TYR A 8 5.54 -3.68 -10.26
CA TYR A 8 6.87 -3.78 -9.65
C TYR A 8 7.56 -2.41 -9.59
N GLY A 9 7.59 -1.83 -8.41
CA GLY A 9 8.19 -0.53 -8.09
C GLY A 9 9.21 -0.60 -6.96
N GLU A 10 9.53 0.54 -6.34
CA GLU A 10 10.54 0.65 -5.27
C GLU A 10 10.26 -0.28 -4.09
N LEU A 11 9.01 -0.34 -3.61
CA LEU A 11 8.64 -1.22 -2.49
C LEU A 11 8.86 -2.70 -2.83
N ALA A 12 8.53 -3.11 -4.06
CA ALA A 12 8.76 -4.48 -4.52
C ALA A 12 10.24 -4.80 -4.67
N GLU A 13 11.05 -3.87 -5.20
CA GLU A 13 12.50 -4.01 -5.32
C GLU A 13 13.17 -4.16 -3.95
N GLU A 14 12.82 -3.30 -2.98
CA GLU A 14 13.35 -3.41 -1.61
C GLU A 14 12.86 -4.69 -0.91
N PHE A 15 11.62 -5.14 -1.18
CA PHE A 15 11.13 -6.41 -0.66
C PHE A 15 11.92 -7.59 -1.21
N ALA A 16 12.13 -7.66 -2.52
CA ALA A 16 12.91 -8.72 -3.15
C ALA A 16 14.37 -8.74 -2.70
N LYS A 17 14.96 -7.58 -2.43
CA LYS A 17 16.30 -7.44 -1.88
C LYS A 17 16.41 -8.00 -0.46
N VAL A 18 15.44 -7.69 0.41
CA VAL A 18 15.40 -8.19 1.80
C VAL A 18 15.10 -9.69 1.84
N ARG A 19 14.28 -10.19 0.90
CA ARG A 19 13.86 -11.58 0.82
C ARG A 19 14.50 -12.29 -0.37
N SER A 20 15.83 -12.34 -0.35
CA SER A 20 16.62 -13.05 -1.37
C SER A 20 16.39 -14.57 -1.38
N ASP A 21 15.70 -15.10 -0.37
CA ASP A 21 15.24 -16.48 -0.25
C ASP A 21 13.93 -16.78 -1.01
N PHE A 22 13.30 -15.77 -1.61
CA PHE A 22 12.10 -15.92 -2.46
C PHE A 22 12.46 -15.66 -3.93
N ASP A 23 11.71 -16.30 -4.82
CA ASP A 23 11.79 -16.07 -6.26
C ASP A 23 10.68 -15.11 -6.70
N PHE A 24 11.04 -14.02 -7.35
CA PHE A 24 10.09 -13.00 -7.79
C PHE A 24 9.94 -12.97 -9.30
N VAL A 25 8.70 -12.85 -9.75
CA VAL A 25 8.37 -12.43 -11.12
C VAL A 25 7.77 -11.04 -11.04
N GLY A 26 8.47 -10.04 -11.55
CA GLY A 26 8.06 -8.64 -11.47
C GLY A 26 7.46 -8.13 -12.77
N ILE A 27 6.26 -7.54 -12.71
CA ILE A 27 5.57 -6.95 -13.86
C ILE A 27 5.60 -5.43 -13.78
N LYS A 28 6.14 -4.79 -14.82
CA LYS A 28 6.06 -3.34 -15.04
C LYS A 28 6.20 -3.00 -16.53
N ARG A 29 5.81 -1.78 -16.91
CA ARG A 29 5.84 -1.35 -18.33
C ARG A 29 7.24 -1.35 -18.92
N SER A 30 8.26 -0.97 -18.16
CA SER A 30 9.64 -0.88 -18.62
C SER A 30 10.64 -0.94 -17.46
N GLY A 31 11.86 -1.36 -17.76
CA GLY A 31 12.98 -1.41 -16.81
C GLY A 31 13.35 -2.83 -16.41
N CYS A 32 14.40 -2.96 -15.62
CA CYS A 32 14.93 -4.21 -15.11
C CYS A 32 15.15 -4.15 -13.60
N SER A 33 15.42 -5.28 -12.99
CA SER A 33 16.01 -5.42 -11.66
C SER A 33 17.41 -6.01 -11.82
N GLN A 34 18.33 -5.64 -10.92
CA GLN A 34 19.68 -6.23 -10.85
C GLN A 34 19.75 -7.37 -9.82
N LEU A 35 18.64 -7.69 -9.17
CA LEU A 35 18.58 -8.75 -8.17
C LEU A 35 18.49 -10.13 -8.85
N ALA A 36 19.33 -11.06 -8.43
CA ALA A 36 19.41 -12.41 -9.03
C ALA A 36 18.12 -13.24 -8.83
N ASN A 37 17.35 -12.93 -7.80
CA ASN A 37 16.09 -13.59 -7.48
C ASN A 37 14.86 -12.92 -8.11
N VAL A 38 15.04 -12.00 -9.07
CA VAL A 38 13.96 -11.28 -9.74
C VAL A 38 13.99 -11.51 -11.25
N ASN A 39 12.95 -12.13 -11.77
CA ASN A 39 12.69 -12.22 -13.21
C ASN A 39 11.70 -11.14 -13.64
N MET A 40 12.14 -10.20 -14.48
CA MET A 40 11.30 -9.09 -14.93
C MET A 40 10.59 -9.40 -16.24
N VAL A 41 9.28 -9.19 -16.27
CA VAL A 41 8.45 -9.24 -17.48
C VAL A 41 7.91 -7.82 -17.75
N ASN A 42 8.38 -7.21 -18.83
CA ASN A 42 7.97 -5.87 -19.22
C ASN A 42 6.66 -5.94 -20.03
N CYS A 43 5.57 -5.48 -19.43
CA CYS A 43 4.29 -5.32 -20.11
C CYS A 43 3.45 -4.22 -19.45
N ASP A 44 2.53 -3.66 -20.22
CA ASP A 44 1.46 -2.84 -19.65
C ASP A 44 0.32 -3.77 -19.22
N TYR A 45 0.29 -4.10 -17.94
CA TYR A 45 -0.71 -5.03 -17.40
C TYR A 45 -2.14 -4.48 -17.45
N SER A 46 -2.33 -3.17 -17.71
CA SER A 46 -3.67 -2.60 -17.94
C SER A 46 -4.31 -3.12 -19.23
N LEU A 47 -3.50 -3.62 -20.16
CA LEU A 47 -3.92 -4.25 -21.42
C LEU A 47 -4.03 -5.79 -21.31
N GLY A 48 -3.72 -6.34 -20.13
CA GLY A 48 -3.73 -7.77 -19.85
C GLY A 48 -2.35 -8.32 -19.48
N LEU A 49 -2.34 -9.48 -18.83
CA LEU A 49 -1.10 -10.17 -18.47
C LEU A 49 -0.65 -11.12 -19.57
N PRO A 50 0.65 -11.25 -19.85
CA PRO A 50 1.18 -12.19 -20.83
C PRO A 50 0.88 -13.64 -20.45
N GLU A 51 0.65 -14.49 -21.46
CA GLU A 51 0.31 -15.91 -21.29
C GLU A 51 1.33 -16.67 -20.44
N GLN A 52 2.62 -16.37 -20.63
CA GLN A 52 3.72 -16.96 -19.82
C GLN A 52 3.60 -16.65 -18.32
N VAL A 53 2.91 -15.56 -17.94
CA VAL A 53 2.66 -15.19 -16.54
C VAL A 53 1.40 -15.86 -16.04
N THR A 54 0.31 -15.86 -16.84
CA THR A 54 -0.98 -16.41 -16.43
C THR A 54 -1.02 -17.94 -16.37
N LYS A 55 -0.14 -18.62 -17.10
CA LYS A 55 -0.01 -20.10 -17.09
C LYS A 55 0.96 -20.62 -16.03
N ASP A 56 1.70 -19.75 -15.36
CA ASP A 56 2.65 -20.13 -14.33
C ASP A 56 1.97 -20.22 -12.95
N ASN A 57 2.56 -20.96 -12.03
CA ASN A 57 2.04 -21.14 -10.68
C ASN A 57 2.81 -20.27 -9.69
N TYR A 58 2.08 -19.59 -8.83
CA TYR A 58 2.63 -18.73 -7.79
C TYR A 58 2.04 -19.09 -6.42
N ASP A 59 2.88 -19.02 -5.38
CA ASP A 59 2.42 -19.15 -4.00
C ASP A 59 1.65 -17.88 -3.57
N TRP A 60 2.15 -16.73 -4.04
CA TRP A 60 1.58 -15.41 -3.73
C TRP A 60 1.54 -14.50 -4.96
N VAL A 61 0.52 -13.66 -5.01
CA VAL A 61 0.43 -12.53 -5.93
C VAL A 61 0.33 -11.24 -5.11
N ILE A 62 1.22 -10.28 -5.38
CA ILE A 62 1.15 -8.95 -4.79
C ILE A 62 0.75 -7.97 -5.88
N PHE A 63 -0.29 -7.21 -5.63
CA PHE A 63 -0.78 -6.20 -6.56
C PHE A 63 -0.60 -4.79 -5.99
N PHE A 64 0.17 -3.98 -6.69
CA PHE A 64 0.31 -2.55 -6.47
C PHE A 64 -0.50 -1.82 -7.54
N PRO A 65 -1.72 -1.36 -7.23
CA PRO A 65 -2.55 -0.65 -8.20
C PRO A 65 -1.84 0.60 -8.73
N LYS A 66 -1.95 0.83 -10.04
CA LYS A 66 -1.42 2.02 -10.66
C LYS A 66 -2.36 2.50 -11.74
N THR A 67 -2.72 3.78 -11.65
CA THR A 67 -3.58 4.43 -12.62
C THR A 67 -2.76 5.09 -13.72
N SER A 68 -3.31 5.19 -14.92
CA SER A 68 -2.70 5.93 -16.04
C SER A 68 -2.90 7.44 -15.91
N GLY A 69 -3.95 7.85 -15.19
CA GLY A 69 -4.31 9.24 -14.94
C GLY A 69 -5.07 9.40 -13.63
N LYS A 70 -5.85 10.47 -13.52
CA LYS A 70 -6.59 10.83 -12.30
C LYS A 70 -8.11 10.77 -12.47
N SER A 71 -8.62 10.34 -13.63
CA SER A 71 -10.06 10.18 -13.83
C SER A 71 -10.60 8.97 -13.08
N SER A 72 -11.91 8.95 -12.84
CA SER A 72 -12.59 7.79 -12.25
C SER A 72 -12.41 6.54 -13.10
N ASP A 73 -12.40 6.68 -14.42
CA ASP A 73 -12.18 5.54 -15.32
C ASP A 73 -10.76 5.00 -15.25
N ASP A 74 -9.74 5.86 -15.13
CA ASP A 74 -8.36 5.42 -14.87
C ASP A 74 -8.26 4.61 -13.58
N TYR A 75 -8.99 5.02 -12.53
CA TYR A 75 -9.03 4.30 -11.25
C TYR A 75 -9.79 2.97 -11.37
N LYS A 76 -10.93 2.92 -12.05
CA LYS A 76 -11.66 1.68 -12.30
C LYS A 76 -10.78 0.67 -13.05
N ILE A 77 -10.09 1.10 -14.10
CA ILE A 77 -9.17 0.26 -14.86
C ILE A 77 -7.98 -0.18 -13.98
N GLY A 78 -7.32 0.76 -13.30
CA GLY A 78 -6.11 0.49 -12.53
C GLY A 78 -6.32 -0.32 -11.26
N TYR A 79 -7.51 -0.30 -10.69
CA TYR A 79 -7.86 -1.00 -9.45
C TYR A 79 -8.81 -2.19 -9.71
N LEU A 80 -10.04 -1.94 -10.15
CA LEU A 80 -11.09 -2.95 -10.20
C LEU A 80 -10.85 -3.99 -11.30
N SER A 81 -10.64 -3.53 -12.55
CA SER A 81 -10.48 -4.47 -13.68
C SER A 81 -9.26 -5.36 -13.49
N GLN A 82 -8.15 -4.80 -12.97
CA GLN A 82 -6.94 -5.58 -12.72
C GLN A 82 -7.11 -6.57 -11.58
N MET A 83 -7.77 -6.18 -10.49
CA MET A 83 -8.04 -7.08 -9.36
C MET A 83 -8.94 -8.26 -9.80
N THR A 84 -9.97 -8.00 -10.60
CA THR A 84 -10.82 -9.05 -11.16
C THR A 84 -10.00 -10.03 -11.99
N ALA A 85 -9.19 -9.53 -12.94
CA ALA A 85 -8.34 -10.39 -13.76
C ALA A 85 -7.35 -11.22 -12.93
N ILE A 86 -6.76 -10.63 -11.87
CA ILE A 86 -5.85 -11.32 -10.95
C ILE A 86 -6.59 -12.45 -10.22
N ASN A 87 -7.81 -12.20 -9.75
CA ASN A 87 -8.59 -13.21 -9.06
C ASN A 87 -8.97 -14.37 -10.00
N ASP A 88 -9.32 -14.07 -11.24
CA ASP A 88 -9.73 -15.07 -12.25
C ASP A 88 -8.55 -15.95 -12.71
N HIS A 89 -7.36 -15.36 -12.88
CA HIS A 89 -6.17 -16.10 -13.35
C HIS A 89 -5.47 -16.90 -12.24
N PHE A 90 -5.40 -16.38 -11.02
CA PHE A 90 -4.58 -16.97 -9.97
C PHE A 90 -5.42 -17.50 -8.80
N LEU A 91 -6.32 -18.45 -9.09
CA LEU A 91 -7.29 -19.00 -8.13
C LEU A 91 -6.65 -19.62 -6.90
N SER A 92 -5.55 -20.35 -7.08
CA SER A 92 -4.86 -21.08 -5.99
C SER A 92 -3.90 -20.21 -5.18
N ALA A 93 -3.41 -19.10 -5.74
CA ALA A 93 -2.47 -18.24 -5.08
C ALA A 93 -3.13 -17.42 -3.94
N LYS A 94 -2.42 -17.21 -2.85
CA LYS A 94 -2.78 -16.17 -1.87
C LYS A 94 -2.43 -14.80 -2.45
N LYS A 95 -3.20 -13.77 -2.08
CA LYS A 95 -3.01 -12.45 -2.69
C LYS A 95 -2.88 -11.36 -1.64
N ILE A 96 -1.98 -10.41 -1.89
CA ILE A 96 -1.90 -9.14 -1.17
C ILE A 96 -2.28 -8.02 -2.13
N PHE A 97 -3.37 -7.36 -1.84
CA PHE A 97 -3.87 -6.20 -2.55
C PHE A 97 -3.50 -4.93 -1.78
N ILE A 98 -2.67 -4.10 -2.37
CA ILE A 98 -2.28 -2.83 -1.75
C ILE A 98 -3.39 -1.81 -1.98
N SER A 99 -3.81 -1.19 -0.88
CA SER A 99 -4.81 -0.14 -0.83
C SER A 99 -4.27 1.10 -0.11
N SER A 100 -5.13 2.06 0.21
CA SER A 100 -4.76 3.36 0.75
C SER A 100 -5.68 3.79 1.89
N THR A 101 -5.12 4.48 2.87
CA THR A 101 -5.91 5.19 3.90
C THR A 101 -6.77 6.33 3.35
N ARG A 102 -6.76 6.60 2.02
CA ARG A 102 -7.63 7.57 1.33
C ARG A 102 -9.12 7.30 1.55
N ILE A 103 -9.51 6.06 1.77
CA ILE A 103 -10.91 5.70 2.08
C ILE A 103 -11.47 6.40 3.32
N TYR A 104 -10.60 6.96 4.18
CA TYR A 104 -10.97 7.74 5.36
C TYR A 104 -10.94 9.25 5.13
N SER A 105 -10.81 9.72 3.88
CA SER A 105 -10.60 11.13 3.54
C SER A 105 -11.78 12.06 3.93
N GLY A 106 -12.97 11.51 4.12
CA GLY A 106 -14.15 12.27 4.57
C GLY A 106 -14.25 12.45 6.09
N TYR A 107 -13.29 11.94 6.86
CA TYR A 107 -13.20 12.18 8.30
C TYR A 107 -12.19 13.28 8.62
N SER A 108 -12.47 14.06 9.66
CA SER A 108 -11.58 15.11 10.16
C SER A 108 -11.53 15.11 11.68
N ASN A 109 -10.36 15.39 12.23
CA ASN A 109 -10.07 15.55 13.65
C ASN A 109 -10.58 14.41 14.56
N ILE A 110 -10.62 13.19 14.06
CA ILE A 110 -10.93 11.97 14.81
C ILE A 110 -9.89 10.90 14.58
N ILE A 111 -9.90 9.88 15.43
CA ILE A 111 -9.10 8.67 15.22
C ILE A 111 -9.99 7.62 14.55
N VAL A 112 -9.46 6.99 13.48
CA VAL A 112 -10.11 5.92 12.73
C VAL A 112 -9.22 4.69 12.69
N ASP A 113 -9.84 3.51 12.56
CA ASP A 113 -9.15 2.22 12.45
C ASP A 113 -9.92 1.27 11.51
N GLU A 114 -9.54 -0.01 11.47
CA GLU A 114 -10.16 -1.00 10.58
C GLU A 114 -11.64 -1.25 10.89
N SER A 115 -12.10 -0.97 12.12
CA SER A 115 -13.53 -1.08 12.51
C SER A 115 -14.34 0.14 12.07
N THR A 116 -13.67 1.24 11.71
CA THR A 116 -14.35 2.46 11.26
C THR A 116 -14.83 2.28 9.81
N PRO A 117 -16.11 2.50 9.51
CA PRO A 117 -16.61 2.42 8.14
C PRO A 117 -15.84 3.35 7.20
N PRO A 118 -15.60 2.95 5.94
CA PRO A 118 -15.07 3.85 4.91
C PRO A 118 -15.94 5.12 4.78
N LYS A 119 -15.30 6.25 4.55
CA LYS A 119 -15.96 7.52 4.25
C LYS A 119 -15.04 8.30 3.28
N PRO A 120 -14.99 7.91 2.03
CA PRO A 120 -14.25 8.66 1.02
C PRO A 120 -14.86 10.03 0.79
N SER A 121 -14.06 11.00 0.39
CA SER A 121 -14.50 12.37 0.07
C SER A 121 -14.54 12.64 -1.43
N ASP A 122 -14.20 11.67 -2.25
CA ASP A 122 -14.14 11.79 -3.72
C ASP A 122 -14.37 10.44 -4.41
N GLU A 123 -14.70 10.49 -5.70
CA GLU A 123 -14.97 9.31 -6.53
C GLU A 123 -13.81 8.30 -6.59
N GLN A 124 -12.58 8.79 -6.52
CA GLN A 124 -11.40 7.91 -6.51
C GLN A 124 -11.33 7.08 -5.21
N GLY A 125 -11.70 7.69 -4.09
CA GLY A 125 -11.82 7.00 -2.82
C GLY A 125 -12.96 5.99 -2.82
N GLU A 126 -14.11 6.29 -3.45
CA GLU A 126 -15.23 5.36 -3.62
C GLU A 126 -14.84 4.14 -4.46
N ILE A 127 -14.03 4.33 -5.50
CA ILE A 127 -13.50 3.21 -6.30
C ILE A 127 -12.55 2.34 -5.48
N ILE A 128 -11.72 2.96 -4.62
CA ILE A 128 -10.83 2.20 -3.72
C ILE A 128 -11.66 1.42 -2.70
N GLU A 129 -12.72 1.98 -2.16
CA GLU A 129 -13.64 1.27 -1.25
C GLU A 129 -14.28 0.06 -1.95
N LEU A 130 -14.77 0.22 -3.17
CA LEU A 130 -15.32 -0.87 -3.97
C LEU A 130 -14.27 -1.94 -4.26
N TYR A 131 -13.06 -1.55 -4.64
CA TYR A 131 -11.93 -2.45 -4.83
C TYR A 131 -11.64 -3.31 -3.59
N GLU A 132 -11.62 -2.70 -2.40
CA GLU A 132 -11.40 -3.43 -1.14
C GLU A 132 -12.56 -4.40 -0.84
N SER A 133 -13.80 -3.96 -1.01
CA SER A 133 -14.97 -4.78 -0.75
C SER A 133 -15.02 -6.00 -1.66
N GLU A 134 -14.67 -5.84 -2.94
CA GLU A 134 -14.58 -6.96 -3.89
C GLU A 134 -13.41 -7.90 -3.56
N ALA A 135 -12.23 -7.36 -3.22
CA ALA A 135 -11.09 -8.17 -2.82
C ALA A 135 -11.38 -9.04 -1.59
N LEU A 136 -12.09 -8.50 -0.60
CA LEU A 136 -12.39 -9.18 0.66
C LEU A 136 -13.48 -10.28 0.54
N LYS A 137 -14.16 -10.41 -0.59
CA LYS A 137 -15.07 -11.54 -0.85
C LYS A 137 -14.34 -12.88 -0.96
N HIS A 138 -13.04 -12.87 -1.16
CA HIS A 138 -12.20 -14.05 -1.31
C HIS A 138 -11.36 -14.30 -0.07
N GLY A 139 -11.52 -15.47 0.57
CA GLY A 139 -10.89 -15.81 1.87
C GLY A 139 -9.36 -15.92 1.85
N ASN A 140 -8.73 -16.00 0.66
CA ASN A 140 -7.28 -16.04 0.50
C ASN A 140 -6.65 -14.68 0.11
N ASN A 141 -7.44 -13.62 0.14
CA ASN A 141 -6.99 -12.25 -0.16
C ASN A 141 -6.73 -11.47 1.13
N TYR A 142 -5.67 -10.65 1.09
CA TYR A 142 -5.30 -9.70 2.12
C TYR A 142 -5.30 -8.29 1.52
N VAL A 143 -5.91 -7.35 2.19
CA VAL A 143 -5.94 -5.93 1.80
C VAL A 143 -5.13 -5.12 2.80
N LEU A 144 -4.10 -4.44 2.32
CA LEU A 144 -3.23 -3.59 3.13
C LEU A 144 -3.46 -2.11 2.77
N ARG A 145 -4.12 -1.36 3.66
CA ARG A 145 -4.33 0.09 3.54
C ARG A 145 -3.07 0.81 3.97
N LEU A 146 -2.23 1.18 3.05
CA LEU A 146 -1.00 1.90 3.36
C LEU A 146 -1.29 3.38 3.67
N GLY A 147 -0.65 3.90 4.70
CA GLY A 147 -0.41 5.32 4.84
C GLY A 147 0.53 5.86 3.77
N GLY A 148 0.83 7.14 3.80
CA GLY A 148 1.84 7.73 2.92
C GLY A 148 3.19 7.02 3.07
N LEU A 149 3.65 6.38 1.99
CA LEU A 149 4.89 5.61 2.02
C LEU A 149 6.10 6.55 2.12
N ILE A 150 6.96 6.27 3.09
CA ILE A 150 8.22 6.98 3.32
C ILE A 150 9.36 6.02 3.04
N THR A 151 10.33 6.46 2.24
CA THR A 151 11.54 5.71 1.89
C THR A 151 12.77 6.55 2.20
N HIS A 152 13.96 5.97 2.08
CA HIS A 152 15.21 6.73 2.17
C HIS A 152 15.37 7.76 1.04
N LYS A 153 14.69 7.56 -0.10
CA LYS A 153 14.74 8.44 -1.28
C LYS A 153 13.59 9.45 -1.31
N SER A 154 12.48 9.16 -0.64
CA SER A 154 11.26 9.96 -0.69
C SER A 154 10.63 10.07 0.70
N ASN A 155 10.60 11.29 1.22
CA ASN A 155 9.97 11.62 2.48
C ASN A 155 9.01 12.81 2.27
N PHE A 156 7.72 12.50 2.09
CA PHE A 156 6.69 13.50 1.82
C PHE A 156 6.51 14.46 3.01
N VAL A 157 6.76 14.00 4.24
CA VAL A 157 6.63 14.84 5.44
C VAL A 157 7.68 15.93 5.44
N LYS A 158 8.94 15.55 5.19
CA LYS A 158 10.05 16.50 5.03
C LYS A 158 9.78 17.48 3.89
N LEU A 159 9.29 16.97 2.75
CA LEU A 159 8.94 17.82 1.61
C LEU A 159 7.88 18.87 1.98
N VAL A 160 6.85 18.49 2.74
CA VAL A 160 5.81 19.42 3.22
C VAL A 160 6.38 20.43 4.21
N LEU A 161 7.18 19.99 5.19
CA LEU A 161 7.77 20.87 6.21
C LEU A 161 8.73 21.90 5.59
N ASP A 162 9.60 21.45 4.67
CA ASP A 162 10.61 22.31 4.06
C ASP A 162 9.98 23.35 3.10
N ASN A 163 8.97 22.95 2.33
CA ASN A 163 8.41 23.79 1.27
C ASN A 163 7.06 24.44 1.61
N LYS A 164 6.49 24.17 2.80
CA LYS A 164 5.18 24.69 3.21
C LYS A 164 4.10 24.49 2.14
N LEU A 165 3.99 23.27 1.61
CA LEU A 165 3.08 22.94 0.50
C LEU A 165 1.61 23.20 0.84
N PHE A 166 1.27 23.27 2.11
CA PHE A 166 0.02 23.73 2.69
C PHE A 166 0.29 24.22 4.11
N LEU A 167 -0.67 24.92 4.75
CA LEU A 167 -0.55 25.42 6.13
C LEU A 167 -1.66 24.94 7.05
N ASP A 168 -2.65 24.20 6.50
CA ASP A 168 -3.65 23.52 7.33
C ASP A 168 -2.98 22.45 8.19
N ASN A 169 -3.39 22.36 9.46
CA ASN A 169 -2.90 21.29 10.30
C ASN A 169 -3.51 19.95 9.87
N LYS A 170 -2.70 18.91 9.83
CA LYS A 170 -3.09 17.55 9.45
C LYS A 170 -2.38 16.52 10.32
N TYR A 171 -3.05 15.40 10.59
CA TYR A 171 -2.36 14.21 11.05
C TYR A 171 -1.46 13.65 9.94
N ILE A 172 -0.28 13.21 10.33
CA ILE A 172 0.70 12.61 9.43
C ILE A 172 0.48 11.09 9.44
N ASN A 173 -0.31 10.63 8.48
CA ASN A 173 -0.58 9.20 8.30
C ASN A 173 0.51 8.59 7.41
N GLY A 174 1.66 8.26 7.98
CA GLY A 174 2.81 7.74 7.25
C GLY A 174 3.20 6.34 7.68
N ILE A 175 3.94 5.64 6.82
CA ILE A 175 4.57 4.35 7.10
C ILE A 175 5.93 4.26 6.42
N PHE A 176 6.93 3.71 7.11
CA PHE A 176 8.24 3.52 6.52
C PHE A 176 8.30 2.21 5.74
N ILE A 177 8.98 2.23 4.59
CA ILE A 177 9.02 1.11 3.64
C ILE A 177 9.43 -0.22 4.28
N SER A 178 10.40 -0.22 5.21
CA SER A 178 10.85 -1.44 5.88
C SER A 178 9.76 -2.11 6.73
N ASP A 179 8.84 -1.32 7.28
CA ASP A 179 7.78 -1.86 8.14
C ASP A 179 6.65 -2.48 7.31
N VAL A 180 6.39 -1.93 6.12
CA VAL A 180 5.52 -2.58 5.12
C VAL A 180 6.10 -3.93 4.69
N ILE A 181 7.40 -3.98 4.37
CA ILE A 181 8.12 -5.19 3.98
C ILE A 181 8.04 -6.26 5.08
N ASN A 182 8.29 -5.87 6.33
CA ASN A 182 8.22 -6.78 7.47
C ASN A 182 6.82 -7.37 7.65
N LEU A 183 5.78 -6.55 7.52
CA LEU A 183 4.40 -7.04 7.62
C LEU A 183 4.05 -8.00 6.48
N MET A 184 4.39 -7.64 5.23
CA MET A 184 4.14 -8.52 4.08
C MET A 184 4.84 -9.88 4.24
N ALA A 185 6.12 -9.86 4.64
CA ALA A 185 6.88 -11.09 4.89
C ALA A 185 6.23 -11.95 5.98
N LYS A 186 5.75 -11.32 7.06
CA LYS A 186 5.08 -11.99 8.17
C LYS A 186 3.78 -12.64 7.72
N ILE A 187 2.93 -11.93 6.97
CA ILE A 187 1.69 -12.48 6.42
C ILE A 187 1.97 -13.72 5.57
N MET A 188 3.02 -13.67 4.74
CA MET A 188 3.37 -14.77 3.84
C MET A 188 3.92 -15.99 4.57
N GLN A 189 4.73 -15.79 5.60
CA GLN A 189 5.40 -16.89 6.31
C GLN A 189 4.53 -17.55 7.37
N GLU A 190 3.82 -16.74 8.15
CA GLU A 190 3.10 -17.20 9.32
C GLU A 190 1.60 -17.40 9.03
N GLY A 191 1.12 -16.95 7.88
CA GLY A 191 -0.31 -16.99 7.54
C GLY A 191 -1.16 -16.15 8.49
N ILE A 192 -0.52 -15.26 9.25
CA ILE A 192 -1.16 -14.40 10.24
C ILE A 192 -1.57 -13.09 9.58
N GLY A 193 -2.59 -12.56 10.13
CA GLY A 193 -3.11 -11.25 9.79
C GLY A 193 -4.60 -11.34 9.54
N GLN A 194 -5.24 -10.25 9.83
CA GLN A 194 -6.61 -10.04 9.38
C GLN A 194 -6.56 -9.77 7.87
N GLN A 195 -7.59 -10.18 7.18
CA GLN A 195 -7.70 -9.91 5.73
C GLN A 195 -7.60 -8.42 5.39
N LEU A 196 -8.02 -7.56 6.31
CA LEU A 196 -7.93 -6.11 6.19
C LEU A 196 -7.05 -5.53 7.29
N THR A 197 -6.02 -4.77 6.92
CA THR A 197 -5.10 -4.17 7.90
C THR A 197 -4.67 -2.77 7.45
N ASN A 198 -4.79 -1.79 8.34
CA ASN A 198 -4.17 -0.48 8.17
C ASN A 198 -2.67 -0.60 8.46
N VAL A 199 -1.85 -0.14 7.54
CA VAL A 199 -0.39 -0.20 7.66
C VAL A 199 0.14 1.22 7.83
N ILE A 200 0.27 1.59 9.10
CA ILE A 200 0.54 2.97 9.53
C ILE A 200 1.52 2.94 10.71
N MET A 201 2.33 3.97 10.90
CA MET A 201 3.16 4.08 12.09
C MET A 201 2.31 4.08 13.36
N PRO A 202 2.76 3.40 14.43
CA PRO A 202 1.95 3.22 15.64
C PRO A 202 1.71 4.54 16.38
N LYS A 203 2.58 5.53 16.21
CA LYS A 203 2.44 6.85 16.82
C LYS A 203 2.08 7.89 15.78
N TYR A 204 0.82 8.30 15.78
CA TYR A 204 0.38 9.43 14.94
C TYR A 204 0.87 10.77 15.51
N MET A 205 1.15 11.70 14.60
CA MET A 205 1.60 13.06 14.90
C MET A 205 0.90 14.04 13.95
N LYS A 206 0.94 15.33 14.29
CA LYS A 206 0.41 16.40 13.45
C LYS A 206 1.57 17.23 12.89
N TYR A 207 1.34 17.94 11.80
CA TYR A 207 2.32 18.88 11.28
C TYR A 207 2.63 20.00 12.28
N SER A 208 1.63 20.43 13.08
CA SER A 208 1.84 21.41 14.16
C SER A 208 2.76 20.93 15.28
N ASP A 209 3.02 19.62 15.41
CA ASP A 209 3.98 19.09 16.39
C ASP A 209 5.45 19.36 15.97
N PHE A 210 5.67 19.76 14.71
CA PHE A 210 6.99 20.05 14.14
C PHE A 210 7.18 21.53 13.80
N ASP A 211 6.10 22.23 13.40
CA ASP A 211 6.18 23.62 12.99
C ASP A 211 4.87 24.36 13.29
N SER A 212 4.99 25.44 14.06
CA SER A 212 3.86 26.29 14.46
C SER A 212 3.20 27.08 13.31
N ALA A 213 3.77 27.02 12.12
CA ALA A 213 3.14 27.57 10.91
C ALA A 213 1.87 26.80 10.54
N PHE A 214 1.78 25.50 10.87
CA PHE A 214 0.58 24.68 10.65
C PHE A 214 -0.41 24.93 11.79
N LYS A 215 -1.56 25.51 11.46
CA LYS A 215 -2.53 26.03 12.45
C LYS A 215 -3.88 25.33 12.36
N GLY A 216 -4.64 25.46 13.45
CA GLY A 216 -6.02 24.96 13.55
C GLY A 216 -6.09 23.50 13.94
N GLU A 217 -7.34 23.01 14.02
CA GLU A 217 -7.62 21.60 14.25
C GLU A 217 -7.28 20.79 12.98
N PRO A 218 -6.87 19.52 13.12
CA PRO A 218 -6.58 18.69 11.97
C PRO A 218 -7.78 18.53 11.03
N ILE A 219 -7.56 18.79 9.75
CA ILE A 219 -8.62 18.69 8.73
C ILE A 219 -8.77 17.27 8.16
N ASN A 220 -8.00 16.30 8.65
CA ASN A 220 -8.10 14.88 8.30
C ASN A 220 -8.18 14.02 9.57
N ALA A 221 -8.43 12.72 9.40
CA ALA A 221 -8.39 11.75 10.48
C ALA A 221 -6.95 11.32 10.82
N ALA A 222 -6.71 10.96 12.09
CA ALA A 222 -5.57 10.12 12.47
C ALA A 222 -5.93 8.66 12.21
N VAL A 223 -5.19 7.98 11.37
CA VAL A 223 -5.38 6.55 11.13
C VAL A 223 -4.50 5.75 12.08
N LYS A 224 -5.07 4.72 12.70
CA LYS A 224 -4.34 3.71 13.48
C LYS A 224 -4.66 2.31 12.95
N SER A 225 -3.93 1.31 13.41
CA SER A 225 -4.29 -0.09 13.21
C SER A 225 -4.64 -0.73 14.55
N ILE A 226 -5.68 -1.55 14.59
CA ILE A 226 -5.97 -2.44 15.73
C ILE A 226 -5.36 -3.82 15.55
N HIS A 227 -4.92 -4.15 14.32
CA HIS A 227 -4.35 -5.44 13.97
C HIS A 227 -2.82 -5.44 13.92
N TYR A 228 -2.22 -4.30 13.52
CA TYR A 228 -0.78 -4.12 13.44
C TYR A 228 -0.36 -2.84 14.17
N ASN A 229 -0.33 -2.90 15.51
CA ASN A 229 -0.11 -1.74 16.38
C ASN A 229 0.97 -1.94 17.46
N ASP A 230 1.56 -3.14 17.55
CA ASP A 230 2.63 -3.40 18.52
C ASP A 230 3.90 -2.65 18.10
N ALA A 231 4.19 -1.56 18.80
CA ALA A 231 5.33 -0.69 18.50
C ALA A 231 6.68 -1.43 18.50
N ALA A 232 6.79 -2.58 19.20
CA ALA A 232 8.02 -3.36 19.19
C ALA A 232 8.31 -4.01 17.83
N LYS A 233 7.29 -4.18 16.99
CA LYS A 233 7.38 -4.78 15.66
C LYS A 233 7.77 -3.77 14.57
N PHE A 234 7.75 -2.47 14.87
CA PHE A 234 8.12 -1.42 13.93
C PHE A 234 9.59 -1.05 14.05
N LYS A 235 10.26 -0.94 12.92
CA LYS A 235 11.61 -0.41 12.84
C LYS A 235 11.61 1.10 13.07
N ILE A 236 10.64 1.80 12.48
CA ILE A 236 10.42 3.24 12.66
C ILE A 236 9.07 3.45 13.36
N LYS A 237 9.09 3.91 14.59
CA LYS A 237 7.87 4.03 15.43
C LYS A 237 7.18 5.38 15.31
N SER A 238 7.91 6.39 14.86
CA SER A 238 7.43 7.76 14.80
C SER A 238 8.13 8.54 13.69
N ILE A 239 7.41 9.49 13.12
CA ILE A 239 7.94 10.45 12.14
C ILE A 239 9.17 11.20 12.68
N LYS A 240 9.26 11.45 13.99
CA LYS A 240 10.43 12.10 14.61
C LYS A 240 11.76 11.39 14.39
N GLU A 241 11.72 10.11 14.06
CA GLU A 241 12.93 9.31 13.84
C GLU A 241 13.50 9.47 12.42
N ILE A 242 12.76 10.13 11.53
CA ILE A 242 13.08 10.22 10.09
C ILE A 242 12.99 11.62 9.48
N ILE A 243 12.82 12.65 10.33
CA ILE A 243 12.86 14.09 9.93
C ILE A 243 14.21 14.72 10.22
#